data_d404f200434abbd986dbacabda709baf
#
_entry.id   d404f200434abbd986dbacabda709baf
#
_cell.length_a   1.000
_cell.length_b   1.000
_cell.length_c   1.000
_cell.angle_alpha   90.00
_cell.angle_beta   90.00
_cell.angle_gamma   90.00
#
_symmetry.space_group_name_H-M   'P 1'
#
loop_
_entity.id
_entity.type
_entity.pdbx_description
1 polymer ?
#
loop_
_entity_poly.entity_id
_entity_poly.type
_entity_poly.pdbx_seq_one_letter_code
_entity_poly.pdbx_strand_id
1 'polypeptide(L)'
;MDKFLRRQLIRSGNEVIQLGFDQSMPMDQVLDKAEQTIFAISQEKPTKGLTPTAEILTTTFNEIESRSLGTSVAGIPVNFYDLDAMTQGLQRSDLIIVAGRPAMGKTSIVLNLAKNVAQLHDLPVCVFSLEMSKEQLTYRLLSMEVGIEAGRLRTGRLQQEEWPLLGQGINT
;
A
#
# COMPACT_ATOMS: atom_id res chain seq x y z
N MET A 1 23.74 -19.06 -13.65
CA MET A 1 22.41 -18.58 -13.29
C MET A 1 21.73 -17.83 -14.43
N ASP A 2 22.34 -16.87 -15.05
CA ASP A 2 21.80 -16.11 -16.20
C ASP A 2 21.30 -16.97 -17.38
N LYS A 3 22.02 -18.02 -17.74
CA LYS A 3 21.61 -18.89 -18.86
C LYS A 3 20.33 -19.69 -18.59
N PHE A 4 20.08 -20.03 -17.34
CA PHE A 4 18.85 -20.73 -16.93
C PHE A 4 17.64 -19.80 -17.01
N LEU A 5 17.75 -18.61 -16.42
CA LEU A 5 16.67 -17.59 -16.47
C LEU A 5 16.37 -17.15 -17.91
N ARG A 6 17.40 -17.00 -18.75
CA ARG A 6 17.20 -16.67 -20.17
C ARG A 6 16.44 -17.79 -20.92
N ARG A 7 16.74 -19.05 -20.62
CA ARG A 7 16.00 -20.18 -21.21
C ARG A 7 14.57 -20.25 -20.73
N GLN A 8 14.31 -19.98 -19.45
CA GLN A 8 12.94 -19.88 -18.93
C GLN A 8 12.20 -18.73 -19.61
N LEU A 9 12.81 -17.55 -19.71
CA LEU A 9 12.21 -16.42 -20.39
C LEU A 9 11.83 -16.73 -21.84
N ILE A 10 12.69 -17.44 -22.58
CA ILE A 10 12.40 -17.88 -23.95
C ILE A 10 11.23 -18.86 -23.99
N ARG A 11 11.17 -19.85 -23.05
CA ARG A 11 10.06 -20.80 -22.98
C ARG A 11 8.74 -20.12 -22.68
N SER A 12 8.72 -19.27 -21.68
CA SER A 12 7.51 -18.52 -21.29
C SER A 12 7.08 -17.52 -22.37
N GLY A 13 8.03 -16.91 -23.07
CA GLY A 13 7.72 -16.09 -24.24
C GLY A 13 7.02 -16.87 -25.34
N ASN A 14 7.50 -18.08 -25.66
CA ASN A 14 6.84 -18.96 -26.61
C ASN A 14 5.44 -19.41 -26.16
N GLU A 15 5.26 -19.67 -24.86
CA GLU A 15 3.97 -20.02 -24.27
C GLU A 15 2.97 -18.87 -24.37
N VAL A 16 3.40 -17.65 -24.09
CA VAL A 16 2.58 -16.42 -24.26
C VAL A 16 2.21 -16.21 -25.72
N ILE A 17 3.12 -16.46 -26.66
CA ILE A 17 2.82 -16.39 -28.08
C ILE A 17 1.72 -17.40 -28.46
N GLN A 18 1.82 -18.66 -27.99
CA GLN A 18 0.81 -19.68 -28.27
C GLN A 18 -0.56 -19.32 -27.68
N LEU A 19 -0.59 -18.74 -26.44
CA LEU A 19 -1.82 -18.24 -25.84
C LEU A 19 -2.47 -17.14 -26.70
N GLY A 20 -1.67 -16.28 -27.34
CA GLY A 20 -2.19 -15.25 -28.25
C GLY A 20 -2.80 -15.79 -29.54
N PHE A 21 -2.40 -16.99 -30.00
CA PHE A 21 -3.00 -17.66 -31.15
C PHE A 21 -4.21 -18.53 -30.80
N ASP A 22 -4.44 -18.83 -29.54
CA ASP A 22 -5.56 -19.68 -29.11
C ASP A 22 -6.86 -18.86 -29.08
N GLN A 23 -7.65 -18.98 -30.14
CA GLN A 23 -8.96 -18.34 -30.27
C GLN A 23 -10.08 -19.00 -29.45
N SER A 24 -9.80 -20.14 -28.78
CA SER A 24 -10.80 -20.88 -28.00
C SER A 24 -11.08 -20.25 -26.60
N MET A 25 -10.16 -19.42 -26.13
CA MET A 25 -10.27 -18.78 -24.80
C MET A 25 -10.70 -17.31 -24.86
N PRO A 26 -11.52 -16.85 -23.90
CA PRO A 26 -11.82 -15.43 -23.73
C PRO A 26 -10.54 -14.61 -23.48
N MET A 27 -10.47 -13.39 -23.99
CA MET A 27 -9.27 -12.55 -23.93
C MET A 27 -8.81 -12.27 -22.51
N ASP A 28 -9.73 -12.09 -21.56
CA ASP A 28 -9.40 -11.88 -20.14
C ASP A 28 -8.62 -13.06 -19.56
N GLN A 29 -9.01 -14.29 -19.88
CA GLN A 29 -8.29 -15.48 -19.43
C GLN A 29 -6.92 -15.66 -20.11
N VAL A 30 -6.79 -15.22 -21.36
CA VAL A 30 -5.50 -15.21 -22.07
C VAL A 30 -4.53 -14.25 -21.38
N LEU A 31 -5.00 -13.06 -21.03
CA LEU A 31 -4.20 -12.06 -20.31
C LEU A 31 -3.78 -12.56 -18.93
N ASP A 32 -4.71 -13.09 -18.13
CA ASP A 32 -4.41 -13.65 -16.80
C ASP A 32 -3.34 -14.75 -16.87
N LYS A 33 -3.44 -15.68 -17.84
CA LYS A 33 -2.44 -16.73 -18.01
C LYS A 33 -1.09 -16.19 -18.45
N ALA A 34 -1.07 -15.21 -19.36
CA ALA A 34 0.17 -14.57 -19.79
C ALA A 34 0.87 -13.87 -18.64
N GLU A 35 0.12 -13.13 -17.81
CA GLU A 35 0.65 -12.49 -16.59
C GLU A 35 1.20 -13.52 -15.61
N GLN A 36 0.45 -14.60 -15.32
CA GLN A 36 0.92 -15.68 -14.45
C GLN A 36 2.21 -16.31 -14.94
N THR A 37 2.33 -16.58 -16.25
CA THR A 37 3.52 -17.19 -16.86
C THR A 37 4.74 -16.28 -16.70
N ILE A 38 4.60 -14.98 -16.90
CA ILE A 38 5.69 -13.99 -16.73
C ILE A 38 6.02 -13.82 -15.26
N PHE A 39 5.02 -13.75 -14.38
CA PHE A 39 5.19 -13.55 -12.95
C PHE A 39 5.93 -14.72 -12.29
N ALA A 40 5.67 -15.96 -12.72
CA ALA A 40 6.39 -17.15 -12.23
C ALA A 40 7.90 -17.03 -12.43
N ILE A 41 8.37 -16.50 -13.57
CA ILE A 41 9.81 -16.26 -13.81
C ILE A 41 10.37 -15.23 -12.84
N SER A 42 9.58 -14.21 -12.54
CA SER A 42 9.99 -13.12 -11.63
C SER A 42 10.14 -13.59 -10.18
N GLN A 43 9.31 -14.56 -9.75
CA GLN A 43 9.39 -15.17 -8.42
C GLN A 43 10.56 -16.15 -8.27
N GLU A 44 11.00 -16.79 -9.34
CA GLU A 44 12.18 -17.68 -9.32
C GLU A 44 13.52 -16.93 -9.27
N LYS A 45 13.53 -15.60 -9.27
CA LYS A 45 14.76 -14.89 -8.87
C LYS A 45 15.10 -15.32 -7.46
N PRO A 46 16.28 -15.93 -7.22
CA PRO A 46 16.67 -16.27 -5.88
C PRO A 46 16.60 -14.99 -5.07
N THR A 47 15.65 -14.92 -4.15
CA THR A 47 15.71 -14.00 -3.01
C THR A 47 17.14 -14.03 -2.53
N LYS A 48 17.77 -12.88 -2.38
CA LYS A 48 19.14 -12.67 -1.96
C LYS A 48 19.59 -13.84 -1.11
N GLY A 49 20.63 -14.59 -1.56
CA GLY A 49 21.15 -15.75 -0.85
C GLY A 49 21.45 -15.40 0.61
N LEU A 50 21.85 -16.36 1.40
CA LEU A 50 22.23 -16.14 2.80
C LEU A 50 23.13 -14.91 2.90
N THR A 51 22.65 -13.89 3.61
CA THR A 51 23.43 -12.67 3.85
C THR A 51 24.29 -12.93 5.10
N PRO A 52 25.59 -12.71 5.04
CA PRO A 52 26.45 -12.87 6.21
C PRO A 52 25.96 -11.95 7.35
N THR A 53 25.89 -12.50 8.56
CA THR A 53 25.46 -11.73 9.74
C THR A 53 26.32 -10.49 9.98
N ALA A 54 27.59 -10.51 9.58
CA ALA A 54 28.49 -9.37 9.69
C ALA A 54 28.02 -8.14 8.89
N GLU A 55 27.46 -8.33 7.70
CA GLU A 55 26.89 -7.23 6.89
C GLU A 55 25.63 -6.65 7.55
N ILE A 56 24.79 -7.54 8.12
CA ILE A 56 23.58 -7.12 8.82
C ILE A 56 23.93 -6.33 10.08
N LEU A 57 24.94 -6.80 10.85
CA LEU A 57 25.40 -6.13 12.06
C LEU A 57 25.90 -4.72 11.80
N THR A 58 26.65 -4.52 10.71
CA THR A 58 27.17 -3.20 10.34
C THR A 58 26.01 -2.24 10.03
N THR A 59 25.04 -2.71 9.26
CA THR A 59 23.84 -1.90 8.92
C THR A 59 23.03 -1.56 10.16
N THR A 60 22.79 -2.55 11.03
CA THR A 60 22.06 -2.38 12.29
C THR A 60 22.78 -1.42 13.24
N PHE A 61 24.12 -1.49 13.32
CA PHE A 61 24.91 -0.56 14.14
C PHE A 61 24.74 0.89 13.67
N ASN A 62 24.85 1.13 12.36
CA ASN A 62 24.67 2.45 11.79
C ASN A 62 23.23 2.99 12.03
N GLU A 63 22.22 2.13 11.98
CA GLU A 63 20.85 2.50 12.31
C GLU A 63 20.70 2.90 13.79
N ILE A 64 21.30 2.13 14.71
CA ILE A 64 21.28 2.43 16.14
C ILE A 64 22.00 3.76 16.41
N GLU A 65 23.16 3.99 15.79
CA GLU A 65 23.89 5.23 15.93
C GLU A 65 23.09 6.44 15.43
N SER A 66 22.47 6.31 14.25
CA SER A 66 21.61 7.37 13.67
C SER A 66 20.43 7.71 14.57
N ARG A 67 19.80 6.69 15.19
CA ARG A 67 18.70 6.87 16.14
C ARG A 67 19.19 7.52 17.45
N SER A 68 20.37 7.11 17.95
CA SER A 68 20.97 7.70 19.14
C SER A 68 21.33 9.17 18.98
N LEU A 69 21.74 9.57 17.77
CA LEU A 69 22.04 10.96 17.39
C LEU A 69 20.78 11.77 17.06
N GLY A 70 19.58 11.15 17.09
CA GLY A 70 18.32 11.80 16.76
C GLY A 70 18.18 12.17 15.28
N THR A 71 19.04 11.64 14.41
CA THR A 71 19.03 11.92 12.95
C THR A 71 18.06 11.04 12.18
N SER A 72 17.56 9.95 12.78
CA SER A 72 16.54 9.10 12.20
C SER A 72 15.45 8.71 13.19
N VAL A 73 14.20 8.61 12.72
CA VAL A 73 13.06 8.13 13.49
C VAL A 73 12.96 6.61 13.31
N ALA A 74 12.61 5.89 14.38
CA ALA A 74 12.56 4.43 14.36
C ALA A 74 11.52 3.88 13.38
N GLY A 75 10.35 4.53 13.29
CA GLY A 75 9.24 4.15 12.41
C GLY A 75 8.62 5.36 11.71
N ILE A 76 7.57 5.13 10.93
CA ILE A 76 6.79 6.18 10.28
C ILE A 76 5.74 6.65 11.27
N PRO A 77 5.81 7.89 11.79
CA PRO A 77 4.80 8.43 12.69
C PRO A 77 3.44 8.51 12.01
N VAL A 78 2.38 8.22 12.75
CA VAL A 78 1.00 8.25 12.25
C VAL A 78 0.22 9.46 12.72
N ASN A 79 0.87 10.35 13.46
CA ASN A 79 0.31 11.58 14.03
C ASN A 79 -0.83 11.35 15.05
N PHE A 80 -0.78 10.22 15.73
CA PHE A 80 -1.51 9.95 16.95
C PHE A 80 -0.50 9.89 18.08
N TYR A 81 -0.33 10.99 18.82
CA TYR A 81 0.78 11.19 19.77
C TYR A 81 0.98 10.04 20.75
N ASP A 82 -0.11 9.58 21.38
CA ASP A 82 -0.03 8.47 22.33
C ASP A 82 0.33 7.15 21.65
N LEU A 83 -0.19 6.92 20.45
CA LEU A 83 0.13 5.72 19.67
C LEU A 83 1.58 5.75 19.21
N ASP A 84 2.04 6.88 18.68
CA ASP A 84 3.42 7.06 18.25
C ASP A 84 4.39 6.97 19.43
N ALA A 85 4.03 7.48 20.60
CA ALA A 85 4.83 7.34 21.81
C ALA A 85 4.97 5.88 22.26
N MET A 86 3.91 5.06 22.09
CA MET A 86 3.91 3.65 22.48
C MET A 86 4.62 2.76 21.45
N THR A 87 4.43 3.02 20.15
CA THR A 87 4.91 2.16 19.06
C THR A 87 6.19 2.67 18.40
N GLN A 88 6.56 3.93 18.64
CA GLN A 88 7.61 4.67 17.91
C GLN A 88 7.34 4.74 16.40
N GLY A 89 6.05 4.78 16.01
CA GLY A 89 5.59 4.78 14.64
C GLY A 89 5.50 3.37 14.02
N LEU A 90 5.04 3.32 12.76
CA LEU A 90 4.93 2.06 12.01
C LEU A 90 6.31 1.57 11.55
N GLN A 91 6.71 0.39 11.99
CA GLN A 91 8.01 -0.18 11.62
C GLN A 91 7.94 -0.89 10.27
N ARG A 92 9.05 -0.90 9.55
CA ARG A 92 9.15 -1.65 8.29
C ARG A 92 9.02 -3.15 8.54
N SER A 93 8.34 -3.84 7.63
CA SER A 93 8.11 -5.29 7.66
C SER A 93 7.16 -5.77 8.77
N ASP A 94 6.54 -4.87 9.54
CA ASP A 94 5.56 -5.25 10.55
C ASP A 94 4.20 -5.54 9.93
N LEU A 95 3.50 -6.51 10.49
CA LEU A 95 2.08 -6.75 10.26
C LEU A 95 1.30 -6.22 11.47
N ILE A 96 0.54 -5.15 11.26
CA ILE A 96 -0.26 -4.51 12.31
C ILE A 96 -1.72 -4.88 12.13
N ILE A 97 -2.33 -5.48 13.15
CA ILE A 97 -3.73 -5.91 13.12
C ILE A 97 -4.56 -4.95 13.98
N VAL A 98 -5.54 -4.30 13.35
CA VAL A 98 -6.53 -3.45 14.03
C VAL A 98 -7.86 -4.20 14.10
N ALA A 99 -8.27 -4.56 15.31
CA ALA A 99 -9.50 -5.31 15.55
C ALA A 99 -10.48 -4.52 16.43
N GLY A 100 -11.77 -4.80 16.28
CA GLY A 100 -12.82 -4.19 17.07
C GLY A 100 -14.19 -4.73 16.65
N ARG A 101 -15.21 -4.50 17.48
CA ARG A 101 -16.59 -4.88 17.15
C ARG A 101 -17.09 -4.13 15.91
N PRO A 102 -18.10 -4.63 15.20
CA PRO A 102 -18.74 -3.89 14.11
C PRO A 102 -19.13 -2.46 14.54
N ALA A 103 -19.04 -1.51 13.62
CA ALA A 103 -19.35 -0.09 13.81
C ALA A 103 -18.48 0.67 14.84
N MET A 104 -17.39 0.09 15.35
CA MET A 104 -16.47 0.77 16.29
C MET A 104 -15.38 1.63 15.62
N GLY A 105 -15.49 1.88 14.33
CA GLY A 105 -14.59 2.79 13.62
C GLY A 105 -13.26 2.19 13.13
N LYS A 106 -13.13 0.86 13.04
CA LYS A 106 -11.91 0.20 12.50
C LYS A 106 -11.42 0.80 11.19
N THR A 107 -12.31 0.86 10.20
CA THR A 107 -11.96 1.42 8.88
C THR A 107 -11.62 2.91 8.97
N SER A 108 -12.29 3.65 9.84
CA SER A 108 -12.03 5.08 10.01
C SER A 108 -10.64 5.34 10.58
N ILE A 109 -10.21 4.58 11.60
CA ILE A 109 -8.85 4.74 12.14
C ILE A 109 -7.79 4.35 11.10
N VAL A 110 -7.98 3.23 10.39
CA VAL A 110 -7.01 2.78 9.36
C VAL A 110 -6.89 3.80 8.23
N LEU A 111 -8.00 4.39 7.78
CA LEU A 111 -7.96 5.45 6.77
C LEU A 111 -7.31 6.74 7.29
N ASN A 112 -7.49 7.09 8.58
CA ASN A 112 -6.77 8.22 9.17
C ASN A 112 -5.26 7.96 9.22
N LEU A 113 -4.83 6.76 9.61
CA LEU A 113 -3.41 6.39 9.58
C LEU A 113 -2.85 6.49 8.15
N ALA A 114 -3.57 5.93 7.18
CA ALA A 114 -3.19 5.99 5.76
C ALA A 114 -3.07 7.43 5.25
N LYS A 115 -4.07 8.27 5.56
CA LYS A 115 -4.08 9.70 5.22
C LYS A 115 -2.88 10.42 5.83
N ASN A 116 -2.67 10.26 7.14
CA ASN A 116 -1.58 10.93 7.85
C ASN A 116 -0.21 10.53 7.28
N VAL A 117 0.00 9.24 7.00
CA VAL A 117 1.25 8.77 6.39
C VAL A 117 1.46 9.38 5.01
N ALA A 118 0.41 9.43 4.18
CA ALA A 118 0.51 9.98 2.84
C ALA A 118 0.78 11.49 2.84
N GLN A 119 0.02 12.26 3.65
CA GLN A 119 0.09 13.72 3.64
C GLN A 119 1.29 14.28 4.41
N LEU A 120 1.65 13.70 5.57
CA LEU A 120 2.70 14.25 6.43
C LEU A 120 4.10 13.78 6.04
N HIS A 121 4.20 12.61 5.44
CA HIS A 121 5.50 12.00 5.11
C HIS A 121 5.73 11.83 3.60
N ASP A 122 4.76 12.24 2.77
CA ASP A 122 4.82 12.09 1.30
C ASP A 122 5.12 10.64 0.86
N LEU A 123 4.55 9.67 1.60
CA LEU A 123 4.74 8.26 1.34
C LEU A 123 3.52 7.67 0.65
N PRO A 124 3.70 6.89 -0.42
CA PRO A 124 2.60 6.23 -1.10
C PRO A 124 1.98 5.15 -0.21
N VAL A 125 0.63 5.16 -0.10
CA VAL A 125 -0.13 4.19 0.67
C VAL A 125 -1.12 3.48 -0.24
N CYS A 126 -1.11 2.14 -0.21
CA CYS A 126 -2.08 1.31 -0.93
C CYS A 126 -3.15 0.80 0.02
N VAL A 127 -4.42 0.93 -0.36
CA VAL A 127 -5.57 0.45 0.42
C VAL A 127 -6.29 -0.65 -0.37
N PHE A 128 -6.36 -1.85 0.20
CA PHE A 128 -7.12 -2.98 -0.34
C PHE A 128 -8.36 -3.19 0.52
N SER A 129 -9.54 -3.17 -0.09
CA SER A 129 -10.82 -3.33 0.62
C SER A 129 -11.65 -4.43 -0.03
N LEU A 130 -12.10 -5.38 0.81
CA LEU A 130 -13.03 -6.45 0.41
C LEU A 130 -14.47 -6.15 0.83
N GLU A 131 -14.68 -5.15 1.70
CA GLU A 131 -15.99 -4.82 2.28
C GLU A 131 -16.61 -3.57 1.63
N MET A 132 -15.78 -2.58 1.30
CA MET A 132 -16.22 -1.28 0.81
C MET A 132 -15.71 -1.00 -0.60
N SER A 133 -16.53 -0.34 -1.41
CA SER A 133 -16.08 0.12 -2.74
C SER A 133 -15.09 1.30 -2.63
N LYS A 134 -14.33 1.52 -3.69
CA LYS A 134 -13.39 2.64 -3.78
C LYS A 134 -14.07 4.00 -3.57
N GLU A 135 -15.27 4.17 -4.11
CA GLU A 135 -16.05 5.39 -3.96
C GLU A 135 -16.42 5.63 -2.48
N GLN A 136 -16.85 4.59 -1.76
CA GLN A 136 -17.17 4.69 -0.34
C GLN A 136 -15.95 5.07 0.51
N LEU A 137 -14.79 4.52 0.19
CA LEU A 137 -13.53 4.89 0.85
C LEU A 137 -13.16 6.34 0.55
N THR A 138 -13.30 6.77 -0.71
CA THR A 138 -13.02 8.15 -1.13
C THR A 138 -13.96 9.16 -0.43
N TYR A 139 -15.26 8.85 -0.31
CA TYR A 139 -16.18 9.70 0.47
C TYR A 139 -15.77 9.83 1.94
N ARG A 140 -15.24 8.76 2.54
CA ARG A 140 -14.73 8.82 3.92
C ARG A 140 -13.47 9.66 4.04
N LEU A 141 -12.51 9.48 3.13
CA LEU A 141 -11.28 10.30 3.11
C LEU A 141 -11.61 11.77 2.92
N LEU A 142 -12.48 12.09 1.96
CA LEU A 142 -12.92 13.46 1.70
C LEU A 142 -13.65 14.05 2.89
N SER A 143 -14.53 13.26 3.54
CA SER A 143 -15.24 13.67 4.77
C SER A 143 -14.27 14.02 5.91
N MET A 144 -13.18 13.23 6.07
CA MET A 144 -12.16 13.51 7.06
C MET A 144 -11.35 14.77 6.73
N GLU A 145 -11.10 15.02 5.45
CA GLU A 145 -10.34 16.19 5.00
C GLU A 145 -11.10 17.50 5.20
N VAL A 146 -12.35 17.51 4.72
CA VAL A 146 -13.16 18.75 4.69
C VAL A 146 -14.06 18.95 5.91
N GLY A 147 -14.14 17.95 6.81
CA GLY A 147 -14.99 18.01 8.00
C GLY A 147 -16.50 17.93 7.72
N ILE A 148 -16.90 17.48 6.52
CA ILE A 148 -18.31 17.33 6.12
C ILE A 148 -18.71 15.85 6.28
N GLU A 149 -19.90 15.61 6.85
CA GLU A 149 -20.41 14.25 7.06
C GLU A 149 -20.50 13.46 5.74
N ALA A 150 -19.93 12.24 5.72
CA ALA A 150 -19.88 11.38 4.53
C ALA A 150 -21.27 11.08 3.93
N GLY A 151 -22.32 11.02 4.76
CA GLY A 151 -23.71 10.85 4.32
C GLY A 151 -24.20 12.04 3.49
N ARG A 152 -23.82 13.26 3.85
CA ARG A 152 -24.17 14.48 3.14
C ARG A 152 -23.41 14.56 1.82
N LEU A 153 -22.12 14.22 1.82
CA LEU A 153 -21.32 14.13 0.60
C LEU A 153 -21.93 13.14 -0.40
N ARG A 154 -22.31 11.95 0.07
CA ARG A 154 -22.90 10.90 -0.78
C ARG A 154 -24.26 11.30 -1.38
N THR A 155 -25.06 12.06 -0.63
CA THR A 155 -26.40 12.48 -1.08
C THR A 155 -26.39 13.81 -1.82
N GLY A 156 -25.25 14.49 -1.92
CA GLY A 156 -25.12 15.80 -2.53
C GLY A 156 -25.83 16.95 -1.75
N ARG A 157 -26.20 16.69 -0.48
CA ARG A 157 -26.87 17.70 0.37
C ARG A 157 -25.84 18.63 1.01
N LEU A 158 -25.24 19.48 0.16
CA LEU A 158 -24.21 20.43 0.57
C LEU A 158 -24.77 21.85 0.61
N GLN A 159 -24.27 22.63 1.53
CA GLN A 159 -24.51 24.06 1.59
C GLN A 159 -23.59 24.79 0.58
N GLN A 160 -23.99 25.96 0.14
CA GLN A 160 -23.23 26.70 -0.86
C GLN A 160 -21.82 27.06 -0.40
N GLU A 161 -21.62 27.22 0.90
CA GLU A 161 -20.35 27.52 1.55
C GLU A 161 -19.40 26.31 1.65
N GLU A 162 -19.92 25.08 1.49
CA GLU A 162 -19.14 23.84 1.59
C GLU A 162 -18.45 23.44 0.27
N TRP A 163 -18.93 23.98 -0.86
CA TRP A 163 -18.36 23.69 -2.19
C TRP A 163 -16.89 24.11 -2.34
N PRO A 164 -16.48 25.31 -1.86
CA PRO A 164 -15.07 25.69 -1.89
C PRO A 164 -14.19 24.78 -1.05
N LEU A 165 -14.68 24.30 0.12
CA LEU A 165 -13.94 23.36 0.97
C LEU A 165 -13.68 22.02 0.26
N LEU A 166 -14.69 21.52 -0.50
CA LEU A 166 -14.52 20.33 -1.32
C LEU A 166 -13.45 20.53 -2.39
N GLY A 167 -13.45 21.68 -3.06
CA GLY A 167 -12.45 22.02 -4.07
C GLY A 167 -11.03 22.03 -3.50
N GLN A 168 -10.86 22.50 -2.27
CA GLN A 168 -9.57 22.44 -1.56
C GLN A 168 -9.19 21.01 -1.19
N GLY A 169 -10.10 20.24 -0.61
CA GLY A 169 -9.82 18.86 -0.17
C GLY A 169 -9.56 17.87 -1.30
N ILE A 170 -9.87 18.20 -2.55
CA ILE A 170 -9.52 17.37 -3.73
C ILE A 170 -8.08 17.65 -4.19
N ASN A 171 -7.54 18.84 -3.89
CA ASN A 171 -6.21 19.25 -4.33
C ASN A 171 -5.11 19.02 -3.26
N THR A 172 -5.49 18.53 -2.10
CA THR A 172 -4.57 18.12 -1.03
C THR A 172 -4.20 16.65 -1.18
#